data_011c505a0d23f3cd3c217c1aafadc925
#
_entry.id   011c505a0d23f3cd3c217c1aafadc925
#
_cell.length_a   1.000
_cell.length_b   1.000
_cell.length_c   1.000
_cell.angle_alpha   90.00
_cell.angle_beta   90.00
_cell.angle_gamma   90.00
#
_symmetry.space_group_name_H-M   'P 1'
#
loop_
_entity.id
_entity.type
_entity.pdbx_description
1 polymer ?
#
loop_
_entity_poly.entity_id
_entity_poly.type
_entity_poly.pdbx_seq_one_letter_code
_entity_poly.pdbx_strand_id
1 'polypeptide(L)'
;MATKFWRYKHPIEYELNPTVVDQGNNWVTLKLKNIGSETIENLDVQLHSLDTYNLSVYGTSLGFGAGQYISELEPKEEKEVAFRISASGSAELYVTIKGHMDGKYFWWESGGTHIKLITEKAEIGSLLVLSNPYTTLGKTISAEATVKALQKTAGLSLEFWVETPAGKSEQQAKLEIKDLPVGEEARYTAEFTPKETGYYKIYAYLYDGWKRIGYKTETIYARKQ
;
A
#
# COMPACT_ATOMS: atom_id res chain seq x y z
N MET A 1 -29.09 22.86 32.56
CA MET A 1 -27.95 23.59 31.99
C MET A 1 -27.20 22.64 31.05
N ALA A 2 -27.29 22.84 29.75
CA ALA A 2 -26.59 22.00 28.76
C ALA A 2 -25.18 22.54 28.62
N THR A 3 -24.19 21.74 29.02
CA THR A 3 -22.78 22.04 28.84
C THR A 3 -22.49 21.99 27.37
N LYS A 4 -22.37 23.14 26.69
CA LYS A 4 -21.87 23.21 25.32
C LYS A 4 -20.41 22.77 25.33
N PHE A 5 -20.15 21.52 24.90
CA PHE A 5 -18.81 21.10 24.49
C PHE A 5 -18.45 21.91 23.25
N TRP A 6 -17.59 22.90 23.37
CA TRP A 6 -16.95 23.56 22.26
C TRP A 6 -15.99 22.54 21.64
N ARG A 7 -16.35 21.95 20.51
CA ARG A 7 -15.37 21.32 19.63
C ARG A 7 -14.52 22.45 19.07
N TYR A 8 -13.42 22.75 19.71
CA TYR A 8 -12.39 23.58 19.12
C TYR A 8 -11.98 22.93 17.81
N LYS A 9 -12.24 23.61 16.70
CA LYS A 9 -11.69 23.26 15.40
C LYS A 9 -10.20 23.60 15.52
N HIS A 10 -9.38 22.55 15.77
CA HIS A 10 -7.96 22.70 16.00
C HIS A 10 -7.28 23.30 14.76
N PRO A 11 -6.37 24.27 14.95
CA PRO A 11 -5.82 25.05 13.84
C PRO A 11 -4.69 24.36 13.09
N ILE A 12 -4.49 23.07 13.31
CA ILE A 12 -3.40 22.31 12.68
C ILE A 12 -3.97 21.28 11.72
N GLU A 13 -3.57 21.34 10.45
CA GLU A 13 -3.66 20.24 9.53
C GLU A 13 -2.38 19.41 9.61
N TYR A 14 -2.49 18.09 9.42
CA TYR A 14 -1.35 17.21 9.40
C TYR A 14 -1.44 16.19 8.27
N GLU A 15 -0.29 15.76 7.80
CA GLU A 15 -0.13 14.70 6.82
C GLU A 15 1.03 13.80 7.25
N LEU A 16 0.82 12.49 7.28
CA LEU A 16 1.84 11.49 7.58
C LEU A 16 2.23 10.76 6.28
N ASN A 17 3.52 10.74 5.96
CA ASN A 17 4.01 10.16 4.73
C ASN A 17 5.38 9.48 4.94
N PRO A 18 5.64 8.29 4.35
CA PRO A 18 4.71 7.44 3.60
C PRO A 18 3.71 6.70 4.50
N THR A 19 2.55 6.35 3.95
CA THR A 19 1.56 5.46 4.60
C THR A 19 1.73 3.99 4.22
N VAL A 20 2.72 3.72 3.39
CA VAL A 20 3.09 2.38 2.92
C VAL A 20 4.58 2.19 3.18
N VAL A 21 4.96 1.16 3.92
CA VAL A 21 6.32 0.95 4.40
C VAL A 21 6.78 -0.49 4.19
N ASP A 22 8.10 -0.69 4.16
CA ASP A 22 8.75 -2.00 4.12
C ASP A 22 8.84 -2.62 5.51
N GLN A 23 9.07 -3.93 5.57
CA GLN A 23 9.39 -4.60 6.82
C GLN A 23 10.72 -4.09 7.38
N GLY A 24 10.75 -3.85 8.69
CA GLY A 24 11.93 -3.34 9.39
C GLY A 24 11.89 -1.83 9.63
N ASN A 25 13.05 -1.20 9.60
CA ASN A 25 13.19 0.21 9.95
C ASN A 25 12.85 1.12 8.77
N ASN A 26 11.95 2.06 9.02
CA ASN A 26 11.52 3.06 8.06
C ASN A 26 11.56 4.46 8.71
N TRP A 27 11.55 5.49 7.87
CA TRP A 27 11.30 6.86 8.29
C TRP A 27 9.93 7.28 7.79
N VAL A 28 9.17 7.91 8.67
CA VAL A 28 7.91 8.60 8.33
C VAL A 28 8.04 10.06 8.69
N THR A 29 7.58 10.92 7.81
CA THR A 29 7.59 12.37 7.97
C THR A 29 6.17 12.84 8.28
N LEU A 30 6.03 13.57 9.36
CA LEU A 30 4.81 14.26 9.71
C LEU A 30 4.93 15.72 9.29
N LYS A 31 4.11 16.13 8.35
CA LYS A 31 3.97 17.53 7.92
C LYS A 31 2.84 18.16 8.74
N LEU A 32 3.12 19.29 9.35
CA LEU A 32 2.18 20.07 10.13
C LEU A 32 1.99 21.42 9.46
N LYS A 33 0.74 21.89 9.38
CA LYS A 33 0.38 23.20 8.86
C LYS A 33 -0.53 23.94 9.82
N ASN A 34 -0.15 25.13 10.19
CA ASN A 34 -1.03 26.02 10.95
C ASN A 34 -2.06 26.65 10.02
N ILE A 35 -3.31 26.24 10.12
CA ILE A 35 -4.43 26.80 9.33
C ILE A 35 -5.18 27.92 10.05
N GLY A 36 -4.76 28.22 11.30
CA GLY A 36 -5.30 29.32 12.11
C GLY A 36 -4.76 30.70 11.73
N SER A 37 -5.13 31.68 12.51
CA SER A 37 -4.67 33.06 12.42
C SER A 37 -3.62 33.44 13.48
N GLU A 38 -3.44 32.61 14.49
CA GLU A 38 -2.53 32.83 15.62
C GLU A 38 -1.30 31.96 15.51
N THR A 39 -0.15 32.43 15.98
CA THR A 39 1.07 31.63 16.13
C THR A 39 0.87 30.56 17.20
N ILE A 40 1.33 29.37 16.90
CA ILE A 40 1.34 28.25 17.85
C ILE A 40 2.78 28.10 18.36
N GLU A 41 2.93 28.12 19.68
CA GLU A 41 4.22 28.12 20.37
C GLU A 41 4.44 26.83 21.16
N ASN A 42 5.70 26.44 21.30
CA ASN A 42 6.13 25.35 22.18
C ASN A 42 5.41 24.03 21.88
N LEU A 43 5.39 23.64 20.59
CA LEU A 43 4.73 22.40 20.19
C LEU A 43 5.60 21.20 20.59
N ASP A 44 5.02 20.32 21.40
CA ASP A 44 5.49 18.96 21.63
C ASP A 44 4.65 18.02 20.75
N VAL A 45 5.27 17.49 19.73
CA VAL A 45 4.63 16.63 18.72
C VAL A 45 5.07 15.20 18.95
N GLN A 46 4.13 14.30 19.21
CA GLN A 46 4.44 12.90 19.50
C GLN A 46 3.70 11.99 18.51
N LEU A 47 4.41 10.99 17.99
CA LEU A 47 3.87 9.93 17.16
C LEU A 47 3.71 8.66 17.99
N HIS A 48 2.55 8.04 17.91
CA HIS A 48 2.19 6.84 18.67
C HIS A 48 1.69 5.74 17.74
N SER A 49 1.88 4.47 18.15
CA SER A 49 1.27 3.30 17.50
C SER A 49 0.15 2.74 18.36
N LEU A 50 -0.99 2.42 17.74
CA LEU A 50 -2.08 1.68 18.40
C LEU A 50 -1.75 0.19 18.59
N ASP A 51 -0.83 -0.34 17.77
CA ASP A 51 -0.35 -1.72 17.85
C ASP A 51 1.19 -1.74 17.84
N THR A 52 1.78 -1.64 19.01
CA THR A 52 3.23 -1.63 19.19
C THR A 52 3.90 -2.97 18.90
N TYR A 53 3.13 -4.06 18.80
CA TYR A 53 3.64 -5.38 18.39
C TYR A 53 3.95 -5.41 16.89
N ASN A 54 3.03 -4.88 16.08
CA ASN A 54 3.18 -4.82 14.64
C ASN A 54 3.99 -3.62 14.16
N LEU A 55 3.92 -2.49 14.86
CA LEU A 55 4.63 -1.28 14.49
C LEU A 55 5.07 -0.50 15.73
N SER A 56 6.37 -0.36 15.90
CA SER A 56 6.98 0.41 16.99
C SER A 56 7.49 1.76 16.48
N VAL A 57 7.24 2.82 17.25
CA VAL A 57 7.81 4.15 16.99
C VAL A 57 9.04 4.33 17.87
N TYR A 58 10.20 4.62 17.26
CA TYR A 58 11.41 4.89 17.99
C TYR A 58 11.48 6.37 18.37
N GLY A 59 11.59 6.64 19.63
CA GLY A 59 11.76 7.98 20.14
C GLY A 59 12.55 8.01 21.42
N THR A 60 13.01 9.17 21.75
CA THR A 60 13.89 9.46 22.87
C THR A 60 13.30 8.97 24.21
N SER A 61 14.01 8.05 24.82
CA SER A 61 14.24 7.79 26.25
C SER A 61 13.13 7.33 27.20
N LEU A 62 11.82 7.25 26.86
CA LEU A 62 10.80 6.83 27.82
C LEU A 62 9.74 5.83 27.30
N GLY A 63 9.93 5.17 26.17
CA GLY A 63 9.13 3.99 25.78
C GLY A 63 7.69 4.23 25.33
N PHE A 64 7.19 5.47 25.21
CA PHE A 64 5.81 5.80 24.89
C PHE A 64 5.62 6.80 23.75
N GLY A 65 6.41 6.71 22.71
CA GLY A 65 6.30 7.55 21.53
C GLY A 65 7.53 8.41 21.29
N ALA A 66 7.74 8.80 20.03
CA ALA A 66 8.77 9.73 19.63
C ALA A 66 8.24 11.14 19.75
N GLY A 67 8.89 11.97 20.57
CA GLY A 67 8.58 13.40 20.67
C GLY A 67 9.52 14.24 19.81
N GLN A 68 8.97 15.23 19.13
CA GLN A 68 9.71 16.26 18.41
C GLN A 68 9.21 17.62 18.89
N TYR A 69 10.15 18.54 19.13
CA TYR A 69 9.83 19.89 19.59
C TYR A 69 9.92 20.88 18.43
N ILE A 70 8.89 21.73 18.32
CA ILE A 70 8.85 22.87 17.39
C ILE A 70 8.63 24.11 18.24
N SER A 71 9.57 25.08 18.19
CA SER A 71 9.48 26.30 18.99
C SER A 71 8.23 27.11 18.69
N GLU A 72 7.93 27.25 17.39
CA GLU A 72 6.78 28.01 16.91
C GLU A 72 6.33 27.52 15.55
N LEU A 73 5.07 27.75 15.21
CA LEU A 73 4.48 27.50 13.90
C LEU A 73 3.57 28.69 13.56
N GLU A 74 4.05 29.57 12.70
CA GLU A 74 3.34 30.80 12.33
C GLU A 74 2.05 30.50 11.53
N PRO A 75 1.11 31.44 11.43
CA PRO A 75 -0.07 31.30 10.58
C PRO A 75 0.30 30.97 9.14
N LYS A 76 -0.27 29.89 8.58
CA LYS A 76 -0.03 29.34 7.24
C LYS A 76 1.34 28.68 7.05
N GLU A 77 2.21 28.71 8.06
CA GLU A 77 3.49 28.01 8.01
C GLU A 77 3.30 26.48 8.00
N GLU A 78 4.21 25.80 7.31
CA GLU A 78 4.34 24.36 7.28
C GLU A 78 5.69 23.95 7.85
N LYS A 79 5.70 22.95 8.73
CA LYS A 79 6.95 22.31 9.24
C LYS A 79 6.85 20.80 9.15
N GLU A 80 7.98 20.18 8.92
CA GLU A 80 8.11 18.72 8.85
C GLU A 80 8.96 18.21 10.00
N VAL A 81 8.52 17.10 10.58
CA VAL A 81 9.26 16.35 11.60
C VAL A 81 9.32 14.88 11.20
N ALA A 82 10.50 14.27 11.35
CA ALA A 82 10.71 12.89 10.95
C ALA A 82 10.74 11.96 12.17
N PHE A 83 10.10 10.80 12.02
CA PHE A 83 10.07 9.75 13.02
C PHE A 83 10.61 8.45 12.43
N ARG A 84 11.37 7.73 13.22
CA ARG A 84 11.81 6.37 12.87
C ARG A 84 10.79 5.38 13.41
N ILE A 85 10.37 4.45 12.55
CA ILE A 85 9.47 3.35 12.93
C ILE A 85 10.12 2.01 12.59
N SER A 86 9.70 0.95 13.28
CA SER A 86 9.99 -0.43 12.90
C SER A 86 8.68 -1.17 12.67
N ALA A 87 8.49 -1.67 11.47
CA ALA A 87 7.27 -2.37 11.05
C ALA A 87 7.53 -3.88 10.90
N SER A 88 6.74 -4.70 11.57
CA SER A 88 6.64 -6.15 11.37
C SER A 88 5.24 -6.56 10.89
N GLY A 89 4.30 -5.64 10.89
CA GLY A 89 2.92 -5.75 10.41
C GLY A 89 2.32 -4.38 10.12
N SER A 90 1.12 -4.37 9.58
CA SER A 90 0.33 -3.14 9.40
C SER A 90 -0.26 -2.70 10.73
N ALA A 91 -0.31 -1.40 10.97
CA ALA A 91 -0.87 -0.81 12.17
C ALA A 91 -1.37 0.61 11.92
N GLU A 92 -2.09 1.18 12.88
CA GLU A 92 -2.48 2.58 12.86
C GLU A 92 -1.54 3.41 13.73
N LEU A 93 -1.12 4.54 13.19
CA LEU A 93 -0.39 5.59 13.89
C LEU A 93 -1.33 6.76 14.17
N TYR A 94 -1.16 7.40 15.31
CA TYR A 94 -1.82 8.65 15.65
C TYR A 94 -0.82 9.65 16.22
N VAL A 95 -1.17 10.93 16.15
CA VAL A 95 -0.32 12.04 16.57
C VAL A 95 -0.97 12.73 17.75
N THR A 96 -0.19 13.04 18.77
CA THR A 96 -0.59 13.99 19.81
C THR A 96 0.25 15.26 19.69
N ILE A 97 -0.39 16.40 19.83
CA ILE A 97 0.27 17.70 19.79
C ILE A 97 -0.16 18.50 21.03
N LYS A 98 0.84 19.01 21.74
CA LYS A 98 0.66 19.93 22.87
C LYS A 98 1.36 21.23 22.51
N GLY A 99 0.82 22.35 22.99
CA GLY A 99 1.43 23.65 22.74
C GLY A 99 0.64 24.78 23.37
N HIS A 100 0.99 26.00 22.96
CA HIS A 100 0.30 27.22 23.41
C HIS A 100 -0.15 28.01 22.17
N MET A 101 -1.35 28.57 22.25
CA MET A 101 -1.91 29.43 21.23
C MET A 101 -2.63 30.58 21.97
N ASP A 102 -2.30 31.84 21.66
CA ASP A 102 -2.79 33.02 22.38
C ASP A 102 -2.56 32.89 23.91
N GLY A 103 -1.36 32.42 24.30
CA GLY A 103 -0.97 32.19 25.69
C GLY A 103 -1.75 31.10 26.42
N LYS A 104 -2.64 30.38 25.75
CA LYS A 104 -3.43 29.27 26.31
C LYS A 104 -2.87 27.93 25.89
N TYR A 105 -2.70 27.04 26.87
CA TYR A 105 -2.32 25.65 26.61
C TYR A 105 -3.42 24.90 25.87
N PHE A 106 -3.04 24.10 24.89
CA PHE A 106 -3.91 23.14 24.21
C PHE A 106 -3.26 21.76 24.15
N TRP A 107 -4.09 20.76 24.05
CA TRP A 107 -3.73 19.37 23.74
C TRP A 107 -4.68 18.85 22.68
N TRP A 108 -4.14 18.11 21.74
CA TRP A 108 -4.89 17.52 20.65
C TRP A 108 -4.34 16.14 20.26
N GLU A 109 -5.24 15.29 19.82
CA GLU A 109 -4.97 13.96 19.32
C GLU A 109 -5.64 13.77 17.97
N SER A 110 -4.89 13.23 16.98
CA SER A 110 -5.41 12.91 15.66
C SER A 110 -6.24 11.63 15.70
N GLY A 111 -7.05 11.42 14.65
CA GLY A 111 -7.52 10.09 14.29
C GLY A 111 -6.35 9.18 13.86
N GLY A 112 -6.59 7.86 13.85
CA GLY A 112 -5.60 6.90 13.38
C GLY A 112 -5.32 7.07 11.88
N THR A 113 -4.04 7.00 11.50
CA THR A 113 -3.60 6.87 10.12
C THR A 113 -3.11 5.44 9.91
N HIS A 114 -3.74 4.71 9.00
CA HIS A 114 -3.35 3.34 8.71
C HIS A 114 -2.03 3.29 7.96
N ILE A 115 -1.03 2.62 8.53
CA ILE A 115 0.25 2.30 7.88
C ILE A 115 0.18 0.88 7.38
N LYS A 116 0.26 0.72 6.06
CA LYS A 116 0.27 -0.58 5.40
C LYS A 116 1.69 -1.10 5.28
N LEU A 117 1.95 -2.28 5.82
CA LEU A 117 3.19 -2.99 5.55
C LEU A 117 3.13 -3.63 4.16
N ILE A 118 4.11 -3.34 3.33
CA ILE A 118 4.34 -4.10 2.10
C ILE A 118 5.11 -5.36 2.47
N THR A 119 4.44 -6.50 2.44
CA THR A 119 5.07 -7.82 2.62
C THR A 119 5.37 -8.50 1.30
N GLU A 120 4.87 -7.96 0.20
CA GLU A 120 4.97 -8.54 -1.13
C GLU A 120 5.79 -7.62 -2.04
N LYS A 121 6.68 -8.22 -2.83
CA LYS A 121 7.57 -7.47 -3.74
C LYS A 121 6.84 -6.89 -4.93
N ALA A 122 5.72 -7.48 -5.32
CA ALA A 122 4.92 -7.03 -6.45
C ALA A 122 3.47 -7.51 -6.34
N GLU A 123 2.59 -6.91 -7.15
CA GLU A 123 1.19 -7.30 -7.30
C GLU A 123 0.84 -7.49 -8.79
N ILE A 124 -0.18 -8.32 -9.05
CA ILE A 124 -0.77 -8.41 -10.40
C ILE A 124 -1.85 -7.34 -10.49
N GLY A 125 -1.63 -6.33 -11.31
CA GLY A 125 -2.57 -5.24 -11.54
C GLY A 125 -3.79 -5.71 -12.33
N SER A 126 -3.56 -6.39 -13.47
CA SER A 126 -4.62 -6.91 -14.34
C SER A 126 -4.24 -8.23 -14.99
N LEU A 127 -5.25 -8.99 -15.41
CA LEU A 127 -5.13 -10.08 -16.36
C LEU A 127 -6.19 -9.83 -17.44
N LEU A 128 -5.79 -9.75 -18.69
CA LEU A 128 -6.67 -9.48 -19.83
C LEU A 128 -6.46 -10.57 -20.88
N VAL A 129 -7.54 -11.01 -21.50
CA VAL A 129 -7.47 -11.81 -22.72
C VAL A 129 -7.62 -10.86 -23.90
N LEU A 130 -6.56 -10.72 -24.69
CA LEU A 130 -6.47 -9.77 -25.82
C LEU A 130 -7.33 -10.15 -27.02
N SER A 131 -8.07 -11.26 -26.94
CA SER A 131 -9.07 -11.69 -27.91
C SER A 131 -10.48 -11.58 -27.30
N ASN A 132 -11.49 -11.50 -28.15
CA ASN A 132 -12.89 -11.49 -27.74
C ASN A 132 -13.16 -12.63 -26.72
N PRO A 133 -14.00 -12.44 -25.68
CA PRO A 133 -14.36 -13.48 -24.71
C PRO A 133 -14.88 -14.79 -25.35
N TYR A 134 -15.26 -14.73 -26.64
CA TYR A 134 -15.59 -15.89 -27.45
C TYR A 134 -14.48 -16.13 -28.46
N THR A 135 -13.90 -17.34 -28.47
CA THR A 135 -12.92 -17.74 -29.47
C THR A 135 -13.40 -18.99 -30.23
N THR A 136 -12.74 -19.28 -31.34
CA THR A 136 -12.95 -20.48 -32.14
C THR A 136 -11.89 -21.52 -31.85
N LEU A 137 -12.25 -22.80 -31.87
CA LEU A 137 -11.29 -23.91 -31.73
C LEU A 137 -10.14 -23.79 -32.73
N GLY A 138 -8.93 -24.06 -32.26
CA GLY A 138 -7.72 -23.99 -33.06
C GLY A 138 -7.17 -22.57 -33.29
N LYS A 139 -7.87 -21.52 -32.86
CA LYS A 139 -7.36 -20.16 -32.92
C LYS A 139 -6.54 -19.84 -31.67
N THR A 140 -5.28 -19.45 -31.87
CA THR A 140 -4.42 -18.99 -30.77
C THR A 140 -4.98 -17.70 -30.18
N ILE A 141 -5.00 -17.63 -28.87
CA ILE A 141 -5.39 -16.47 -28.07
C ILE A 141 -4.25 -16.06 -27.16
N SER A 142 -4.17 -14.79 -26.87
CA SER A 142 -3.12 -14.20 -26.04
C SER A 142 -3.73 -13.66 -24.74
N ALA A 143 -3.11 -13.99 -23.62
CA ALA A 143 -3.41 -13.45 -22.31
C ALA A 143 -2.26 -12.55 -21.86
N GLU A 144 -2.61 -11.35 -21.38
CA GLU A 144 -1.65 -10.37 -20.86
C GLU A 144 -1.92 -10.11 -19.38
N ALA A 145 -0.87 -10.21 -18.57
CA ALA A 145 -0.90 -9.79 -17.18
C ALA A 145 0.02 -8.59 -16.97
N THR A 146 -0.44 -7.60 -16.20
CA THR A 146 0.41 -6.51 -15.72
C THR A 146 0.91 -6.84 -14.32
N VAL A 147 2.21 -6.63 -14.08
CA VAL A 147 2.84 -6.77 -12.77
C VAL A 147 3.40 -5.40 -12.37
N LYS A 148 3.01 -4.93 -11.19
CA LYS A 148 3.49 -3.69 -10.59
C LYS A 148 4.48 -3.99 -9.49
N ALA A 149 5.64 -3.36 -9.55
CA ALA A 149 6.66 -3.45 -8.52
C ALA A 149 6.26 -2.63 -7.28
N LEU A 150 6.19 -3.27 -6.12
CA LEU A 150 5.98 -2.63 -4.81
C LEU A 150 7.30 -2.47 -4.06
N GLN A 151 8.25 -3.37 -4.32
CA GLN A 151 9.61 -3.38 -3.83
C GLN A 151 10.55 -3.84 -4.97
N LYS A 152 11.82 -4.11 -4.64
CA LYS A 152 12.75 -4.72 -5.59
C LYS A 152 12.27 -6.10 -6.03
N THR A 153 12.09 -6.32 -7.33
CA THR A 153 11.43 -7.50 -7.90
C THR A 153 12.35 -8.69 -8.17
N ALA A 154 13.59 -8.68 -7.68
CA ALA A 154 14.53 -9.81 -7.88
C ALA A 154 13.96 -11.15 -7.38
N GLY A 155 14.07 -12.18 -8.21
CA GLY A 155 13.64 -13.54 -7.89
C GLY A 155 12.14 -13.81 -8.02
N LEU A 156 11.40 -12.91 -8.65
CA LEU A 156 9.98 -13.13 -8.95
C LEU A 156 9.79 -13.88 -10.27
N SER A 157 8.71 -14.68 -10.34
CA SER A 157 8.25 -15.30 -11.58
C SER A 157 6.74 -15.20 -11.73
N LEU A 158 6.28 -15.10 -12.98
CA LEU A 158 4.88 -15.11 -13.37
C LEU A 158 4.60 -16.38 -14.16
N GLU A 159 3.59 -17.13 -13.73
CA GLU A 159 3.15 -18.35 -14.41
C GLU A 159 1.75 -18.17 -14.97
N PHE A 160 1.57 -18.52 -16.26
CA PHE A 160 0.26 -18.61 -16.88
C PHE A 160 -0.19 -20.08 -16.93
N TRP A 161 -1.40 -20.32 -16.45
CA TRP A 161 -2.03 -21.63 -16.45
C TRP A 161 -3.40 -21.56 -17.09
N VAL A 162 -3.79 -22.62 -17.76
CA VAL A 162 -5.11 -22.76 -18.38
C VAL A 162 -5.78 -24.01 -17.84
N GLU A 163 -6.97 -23.87 -17.30
CA GLU A 163 -7.86 -24.97 -16.94
C GLU A 163 -8.82 -25.21 -18.12
N THR A 164 -8.80 -26.41 -18.67
CA THR A 164 -9.62 -26.82 -19.82
C THR A 164 -11.07 -27.11 -19.38
N PRO A 165 -12.04 -27.20 -20.31
CA PRO A 165 -13.41 -27.62 -19.99
C PRO A 165 -13.51 -28.98 -19.29
N ALA A 166 -12.56 -29.89 -19.52
CA ALA A 166 -12.45 -31.18 -18.84
C ALA A 166 -11.84 -31.08 -17.44
N GLY A 167 -11.53 -29.87 -16.93
CA GLY A 167 -10.94 -29.67 -15.60
C GLY A 167 -9.42 -29.94 -15.53
N LYS A 168 -8.76 -30.11 -16.66
CA LYS A 168 -7.31 -30.33 -16.70
C LYS A 168 -6.58 -28.98 -16.69
N SER A 169 -5.63 -28.81 -15.77
CA SER A 169 -4.79 -27.62 -15.70
C SER A 169 -3.47 -27.84 -16.45
N GLU A 170 -3.10 -26.89 -17.30
CA GLU A 170 -1.89 -26.92 -18.10
C GLU A 170 -1.13 -25.59 -17.96
N GLN A 171 0.16 -25.68 -17.65
CA GLN A 171 1.03 -24.49 -17.64
C GLN A 171 1.36 -24.10 -19.08
N GLN A 172 1.10 -22.85 -19.42
CA GLN A 172 1.35 -22.31 -20.77
C GLN A 172 2.68 -21.55 -20.83
N ALA A 173 3.02 -20.83 -19.76
CA ALA A 173 4.28 -20.10 -19.68
C ALA A 173 4.73 -19.95 -18.23
N LYS A 174 6.06 -19.88 -18.05
CA LYS A 174 6.71 -19.41 -16.82
C LYS A 174 7.74 -18.36 -17.22
N LEU A 175 7.56 -17.14 -16.73
CA LEU A 175 8.36 -15.98 -17.10
C LEU A 175 9.05 -15.44 -15.86
N GLU A 176 10.35 -15.20 -15.94
CA GLU A 176 11.07 -14.49 -14.90
C GLU A 176 10.76 -12.99 -15.01
N ILE A 177 10.42 -12.38 -13.87
CA ILE A 177 10.21 -10.95 -13.81
C ILE A 177 11.56 -10.28 -13.64
N LYS A 178 11.91 -9.45 -14.64
CA LYS A 178 13.11 -8.63 -14.59
C LYS A 178 13.00 -7.61 -13.43
N ASP A 179 14.14 -7.14 -12.94
CA ASP A 179 14.17 -6.08 -11.95
C ASP A 179 13.41 -4.86 -12.48
N LEU A 180 12.29 -4.53 -11.82
CA LEU A 180 11.49 -3.35 -12.07
C LEU A 180 11.78 -2.33 -10.99
N PRO A 181 11.92 -1.05 -11.33
CA PRO A 181 11.91 0.04 -10.37
C PRO A 181 10.60 0.05 -9.56
N VAL A 182 10.68 0.42 -8.30
CA VAL A 182 9.51 0.52 -7.41
C VAL A 182 8.48 1.49 -8.01
N GLY A 183 7.23 1.05 -8.07
CA GLY A 183 6.10 1.78 -8.65
C GLY A 183 5.92 1.59 -10.16
N GLU A 184 6.89 0.99 -10.86
CA GLU A 184 6.74 0.69 -12.29
C GLU A 184 5.92 -0.57 -12.54
N GLU A 185 5.31 -0.62 -13.72
CA GLU A 185 4.52 -1.75 -14.21
C GLU A 185 5.16 -2.34 -15.48
N ALA A 186 5.14 -3.67 -15.57
CA ALA A 186 5.53 -4.39 -16.78
C ALA A 186 4.41 -5.34 -17.24
N ARG A 187 4.35 -5.58 -18.53
CA ARG A 187 3.38 -6.47 -19.17
C ARG A 187 4.06 -7.77 -19.59
N TYR A 188 3.38 -8.86 -19.33
CA TYR A 188 3.82 -10.22 -19.64
C TYR A 188 2.71 -10.94 -20.37
N THR A 189 3.05 -11.64 -21.45
CA THR A 189 2.09 -12.26 -22.35
C THR A 189 2.35 -13.76 -22.45
N ALA A 190 1.28 -14.54 -22.51
CA ALA A 190 1.30 -15.95 -22.84
C ALA A 190 0.24 -16.27 -23.88
N GLU A 191 0.51 -17.26 -24.72
CA GLU A 191 -0.41 -17.71 -25.76
C GLU A 191 -0.84 -19.15 -25.50
N PHE A 192 -2.09 -19.47 -25.86
CA PHE A 192 -2.59 -20.83 -25.87
C PHE A 192 -3.64 -21.03 -26.96
N THR A 193 -3.87 -22.27 -27.34
CA THR A 193 -4.83 -22.63 -28.40
C THR A 193 -5.86 -23.61 -27.86
N PRO A 194 -7.16 -23.19 -27.75
CA PRO A 194 -8.23 -24.08 -27.32
C PRO A 194 -8.41 -25.27 -28.27
N LYS A 195 -8.47 -26.50 -27.71
CA LYS A 195 -8.66 -27.75 -28.44
C LYS A 195 -10.04 -28.35 -28.26
N GLU A 196 -10.79 -27.92 -27.26
CA GLU A 196 -12.11 -28.41 -26.88
C GLU A 196 -13.11 -27.28 -26.83
N THR A 197 -14.40 -27.57 -27.08
CA THR A 197 -15.48 -26.61 -26.88
C THR A 197 -15.82 -26.49 -25.41
N GLY A 198 -15.98 -25.27 -24.91
CA GLY A 198 -16.38 -25.03 -23.53
C GLY A 198 -15.65 -23.86 -22.89
N TYR A 199 -15.80 -23.76 -21.57
CA TYR A 199 -15.18 -22.71 -20.78
C TYR A 199 -13.74 -23.07 -20.39
N TYR A 200 -12.84 -22.12 -20.65
CA TYR A 200 -11.46 -22.17 -20.20
C TYR A 200 -11.27 -21.09 -19.14
N LYS A 201 -10.62 -21.47 -18.03
CA LYS A 201 -10.16 -20.48 -17.04
C LYS A 201 -8.67 -20.27 -17.21
N ILE A 202 -8.27 -19.01 -17.30
CA ILE A 202 -6.90 -18.58 -17.46
C ILE A 202 -6.47 -17.99 -16.14
N TYR A 203 -5.34 -18.43 -15.62
CA TYR A 203 -4.77 -17.95 -14.38
C TYR A 203 -3.40 -17.33 -14.67
N ALA A 204 -3.12 -16.22 -14.01
CA ALA A 204 -1.80 -15.67 -13.84
C ALA A 204 -1.43 -15.76 -12.35
N TYR A 205 -0.39 -16.52 -12.03
CA TYR A 205 0.14 -16.69 -10.68
C TYR A 205 1.46 -15.98 -10.54
N LEU A 206 1.60 -15.14 -9.53
CA LEU A 206 2.84 -14.44 -9.20
C LEU A 206 3.52 -15.13 -8.01
N TYR A 207 4.80 -15.45 -8.17
CA TYR A 207 5.59 -16.14 -7.16
C TYR A 207 6.83 -15.34 -6.75
N ASP A 208 7.16 -15.40 -5.47
CA ASP A 208 8.46 -15.02 -4.90
C ASP A 208 9.16 -16.32 -4.47
N GLY A 209 10.12 -16.76 -5.29
CA GLY A 209 10.67 -18.10 -5.17
C GLY A 209 9.60 -19.18 -5.34
N TRP A 210 9.31 -19.92 -4.27
CA TRP A 210 8.28 -20.96 -4.23
C TRP A 210 6.93 -20.48 -3.65
N LYS A 211 6.90 -19.29 -3.05
CA LYS A 211 5.69 -18.72 -2.41
C LYS A 211 4.85 -18.00 -3.45
N ARG A 212 3.58 -18.41 -3.62
CA ARG A 212 2.61 -17.64 -4.40
C ARG A 212 2.20 -16.41 -3.62
N ILE A 213 2.46 -15.21 -4.19
CA ILE A 213 2.16 -13.91 -3.58
C ILE A 213 0.95 -13.20 -4.21
N GLY A 214 0.48 -13.68 -5.38
CA GLY A 214 -0.72 -13.13 -6.00
C GLY A 214 -1.27 -14.02 -7.11
N TYR A 215 -2.52 -13.78 -7.51
CA TYR A 215 -3.09 -14.37 -8.70
C TYR A 215 -4.24 -13.53 -9.26
N LYS A 216 -4.49 -13.71 -10.54
CA LYS A 216 -5.68 -13.22 -11.26
C LYS A 216 -6.22 -14.35 -12.13
N THR A 217 -7.51 -14.27 -12.44
CA THR A 217 -8.18 -15.25 -13.32
C THR A 217 -9.12 -14.55 -14.29
N GLU A 218 -9.18 -15.10 -15.51
CA GLU A 218 -10.11 -14.72 -16.56
C GLU A 218 -10.77 -15.98 -17.15
N THR A 219 -11.95 -15.81 -17.73
CA THR A 219 -12.70 -16.91 -18.32
C THR A 219 -13.08 -16.59 -19.76
N ILE A 220 -12.86 -17.54 -20.66
CA ILE A 220 -13.28 -17.45 -22.05
C ILE A 220 -14.11 -18.67 -22.43
N TYR A 221 -14.88 -18.55 -23.51
CA TYR A 221 -15.61 -19.66 -24.11
C TYR A 221 -15.12 -19.96 -25.53
N ALA A 222 -14.68 -21.20 -25.76
CA ALA A 222 -14.28 -21.70 -27.07
C ALA A 222 -15.44 -22.46 -27.74
N ARG A 223 -15.77 -22.11 -29.00
CA ARG A 223 -16.83 -22.73 -29.77
C ARG A 223 -16.30 -23.34 -31.08
N LYS A 224 -17.03 -24.30 -31.62
CA LYS A 224 -16.80 -24.75 -33.01
C LYS A 224 -17.13 -23.60 -33.97
N GLN A 225 -16.43 -23.56 -35.08
CA GLN A 225 -16.75 -22.71 -36.22
C GLN A 225 -18.11 -23.05 -36.78
#